data_a6816ab2a49b6c0e2ad7866233c91b4a
#
_entry.id   a6816ab2a49b6c0e2ad7866233c91b4a
#
_cell.length_a   1.000
_cell.length_b   1.000
_cell.length_c   1.000
_cell.angle_alpha   90.00
_cell.angle_beta   90.00
_cell.angle_gamma   90.00
#
_symmetry.space_group_name_H-M   'P 1'
#
loop_
_entity.id
_entity.type
_entity.pdbx_description
1 polymer ?
#
loop_
_entity_poly.entity_id
_entity_poly.type
_entity_poly.pdbx_seq_one_letter_code
_entity_poly.pdbx_strand_id
1 'polypeptide(L)'
;MCGIVGILSTTKKDVSLYIYDALTIIQHRGQDAAGITTASKGRFYMRKGNGLVRNVFRTKHMEKLIGDMGIGHVRYPTAGSSSEAEAQPFYVNSPYGIAFAHNGNLTNAESLASELFEQDLRHINTNSDSEILLNILASEIAEEQKHRINENDILMQ
;
A
#
# COMPACT_ATOMS: atom_id res chain seq x y z
N MET A 1 17.77 -1.70 1.96
CA MET A 1 16.77 -0.79 2.56
C MET A 1 15.83 -0.34 1.47
N CYS A 2 14.51 -0.44 1.69
CA CYS A 2 13.50 -0.02 0.71
C CYS A 2 13.44 1.52 0.53
N GLY A 3 12.72 1.99 -0.49
CA GLY A 3 12.47 3.40 -0.73
C GLY A 3 10.98 3.68 -0.94
N ILE A 4 10.45 4.75 -0.35
CA ILE A 4 9.07 5.20 -0.49
C ILE A 4 9.05 6.62 -1.07
N VAL A 5 8.07 6.88 -1.91
CA VAL A 5 7.74 8.21 -2.45
C VAL A 5 6.24 8.43 -2.31
N GLY A 6 5.84 9.59 -1.81
CA GLY A 6 4.44 10.02 -1.79
C GLY A 6 4.33 11.40 -2.44
N ILE A 7 3.34 11.58 -3.33
CA ILE A 7 3.10 12.86 -4.02
C ILE A 7 1.61 13.19 -3.99
N LEU A 8 1.32 14.43 -3.66
CA LEU A 8 -0.01 15.04 -3.77
C LEU A 8 0.11 16.31 -4.62
N SER A 9 -0.62 16.36 -5.73
CA SER A 9 -0.65 17.52 -6.64
C SER A 9 -1.73 18.51 -6.24
N THR A 10 -1.34 19.73 -5.93
CA THR A 10 -2.27 20.84 -5.67
C THR A 10 -2.97 21.36 -6.94
N THR A 11 -2.41 21.05 -8.11
CA THR A 11 -2.93 21.48 -9.42
C THR A 11 -3.78 20.42 -10.11
N LYS A 12 -4.10 19.32 -9.43
CA LYS A 12 -4.87 18.18 -9.95
C LYS A 12 -4.29 17.54 -11.22
N LYS A 13 -2.98 17.61 -11.40
CA LYS A 13 -2.26 16.93 -12.48
C LYS A 13 -1.88 15.52 -12.04
N ASP A 14 -1.84 14.60 -13.00
CA ASP A 14 -1.38 13.22 -12.75
C ASP A 14 0.04 13.19 -12.18
N VAL A 15 0.22 12.41 -11.10
CA VAL A 15 1.50 12.35 -10.37
C VAL A 15 2.35 11.13 -10.74
N SER A 16 1.83 10.23 -11.57
CA SER A 16 2.49 8.95 -11.86
C SER A 16 3.91 9.10 -12.42
N LEU A 17 4.14 10.05 -13.33
CA LEU A 17 5.47 10.29 -13.91
C LEU A 17 6.44 10.84 -12.87
N TYR A 18 6.00 11.74 -12.00
CA TYR A 18 6.83 12.27 -10.92
C TYR A 18 7.22 11.18 -9.92
N ILE A 19 6.30 10.26 -9.61
CA ILE A 19 6.58 9.11 -8.74
C ILE A 19 7.58 8.17 -9.45
N TYR A 20 7.39 7.89 -10.73
CA TYR A 20 8.31 7.07 -11.53
C TYR A 20 9.73 7.63 -11.53
N ASP A 21 9.89 8.93 -11.78
CA ASP A 21 11.20 9.61 -11.79
C ASP A 21 11.84 9.55 -10.41
N ALA A 22 11.08 9.86 -9.36
CA ALA A 22 11.57 9.79 -7.98
C ALA A 22 11.98 8.36 -7.58
N LEU A 23 11.19 7.33 -7.93
CA LEU A 23 11.57 5.93 -7.69
C LEU A 23 12.83 5.53 -8.48
N THR A 24 13.01 6.05 -9.69
CA THR A 24 14.21 5.82 -10.49
C THR A 24 15.46 6.40 -9.80
N ILE A 25 15.34 7.60 -9.22
CA ILE A 25 16.42 8.22 -8.45
C ILE A 25 16.79 7.39 -7.22
N ILE A 26 15.78 6.91 -6.48
CA ILE A 26 16.02 6.11 -5.26
C ILE A 26 16.12 4.60 -5.53
N GLN A 27 16.22 4.17 -6.80
CA GLN A 27 16.31 2.75 -7.19
C GLN A 27 17.45 1.98 -6.49
N HIS A 28 18.55 2.67 -6.12
CA HIS A 28 19.64 2.08 -5.37
C HIS A 28 19.25 1.54 -3.99
N ARG A 29 18.10 1.98 -3.45
CA ARG A 29 17.56 1.51 -2.18
C ARG A 29 16.81 0.18 -2.30
N GLY A 30 16.30 -0.17 -3.49
CA GLY A 30 15.59 -1.42 -3.70
C GLY A 30 15.52 -1.79 -5.17
N GLN A 31 15.92 -3.01 -5.53
CA GLN A 31 16.05 -3.49 -6.92
C GLN A 31 15.27 -4.78 -7.17
N ASP A 32 14.60 -5.31 -6.16
CA ASP A 32 13.85 -6.57 -6.22
C ASP A 32 12.47 -6.40 -6.83
N ALA A 33 11.75 -5.40 -6.38
CA ALA A 33 10.41 -5.08 -6.85
C ALA A 33 10.13 -3.58 -6.82
N ALA A 34 9.19 -3.13 -7.63
CA ALA A 34 8.71 -1.76 -7.63
C ALA A 34 7.18 -1.72 -7.79
N GLY A 35 6.54 -0.71 -7.21
CA GLY A 35 5.11 -0.49 -7.34
C GLY A 35 4.74 0.98 -7.23
N ILE A 36 3.66 1.35 -7.93
CA ILE A 36 3.02 2.66 -7.88
C ILE A 36 1.52 2.45 -7.73
N THR A 37 0.93 3.21 -6.82
CA THR A 37 -0.52 3.36 -6.71
C THR A 37 -0.85 4.83 -6.79
N THR A 38 -1.79 5.18 -7.66
CA THR A 38 -2.35 6.54 -7.77
C THR A 38 -3.83 6.52 -7.44
N ALA A 39 -4.40 7.67 -7.09
CA ALA A 39 -5.81 7.80 -6.78
C ALA A 39 -6.43 8.96 -7.54
N SER A 40 -7.62 8.71 -8.11
CA SER A 40 -8.46 9.71 -8.79
C SER A 40 -9.93 9.41 -8.57
N LYS A 41 -10.71 10.42 -8.19
CA LYS A 41 -12.19 10.33 -8.07
C LYS A 41 -12.66 9.11 -7.27
N GLY A 42 -11.99 8.82 -6.14
CA GLY A 42 -12.34 7.71 -5.26
C GLY A 42 -11.94 6.32 -5.78
N ARG A 43 -11.10 6.23 -6.80
CA ARG A 43 -10.57 4.96 -7.33
C ARG A 43 -9.06 4.94 -7.25
N PHE A 44 -8.51 3.75 -6.97
CA PHE A 44 -7.09 3.47 -7.05
C PHE A 44 -6.73 2.84 -8.40
N TYR A 45 -5.57 3.23 -8.89
CA TYR A 45 -4.91 2.65 -10.06
C TYR A 45 -3.55 2.15 -9.62
N MET A 46 -3.30 0.86 -9.76
CA MET A 46 -2.11 0.22 -9.25
C MET A 46 -1.38 -0.57 -10.31
N ARG A 47 -0.06 -0.47 -10.29
CA ARG A 47 0.86 -1.37 -10.99
C ARG A 47 2.03 -1.68 -10.07
N LYS A 48 2.36 -2.95 -9.91
CA LYS A 48 3.54 -3.43 -9.19
C LYS A 48 4.08 -4.68 -9.86
N GLY A 49 5.32 -5.04 -9.54
CA GLY A 49 5.95 -6.24 -10.07
C GLY A 49 7.41 -6.35 -9.65
N ASN A 50 7.99 -7.50 -9.92
CA ASN A 50 9.41 -7.76 -9.66
C ASN A 50 10.30 -7.08 -10.69
N GLY A 51 11.44 -6.58 -10.23
CA GLY A 51 12.48 -5.97 -11.03
C GLY A 51 12.61 -4.45 -10.83
N LEU A 52 13.47 -3.85 -11.63
CA LEU A 52 13.75 -2.42 -11.60
C LEU A 52 12.54 -1.60 -12.06
N VAL A 53 12.43 -0.35 -11.62
CA VAL A 53 11.38 0.59 -12.00
C VAL A 53 11.15 0.60 -13.51
N ARG A 54 12.20 0.73 -14.32
CA ARG A 54 12.12 0.72 -15.78
C ARG A 54 11.57 -0.58 -16.39
N ASN A 55 11.68 -1.70 -15.68
CA ASN A 55 11.22 -3.00 -16.17
C ASN A 55 9.73 -3.22 -15.82
N VAL A 56 9.30 -2.75 -14.66
CA VAL A 56 7.94 -2.86 -14.16
C VAL A 56 7.00 -1.87 -14.86
N PHE A 57 7.48 -0.64 -15.10
CA PHE A 57 6.68 0.44 -15.66
C PHE A 57 7.10 0.74 -17.11
N ARG A 58 6.26 0.30 -18.03
CA ARG A 58 6.33 0.65 -19.45
C ARG A 58 5.27 1.68 -19.78
N THR A 59 5.40 2.40 -20.90
CA THR A 59 4.44 3.44 -21.34
C THR A 59 2.98 3.03 -21.16
N LYS A 60 2.59 1.88 -21.66
CA LYS A 60 1.21 1.34 -21.53
C LYS A 60 0.71 1.17 -20.08
N HIS A 61 1.64 1.03 -19.13
CA HIS A 61 1.31 0.93 -17.70
C HIS A 61 1.15 2.32 -17.09
N MET A 62 2.03 3.24 -17.45
CA MET A 62 1.99 4.62 -16.98
C MET A 62 0.72 5.35 -17.41
N GLU A 63 0.24 5.12 -18.63
CA GLU A 63 -1.02 5.68 -19.14
C GLU A 63 -2.26 5.30 -18.32
N LYS A 64 -2.17 4.19 -17.57
CA LYS A 64 -3.26 3.71 -16.70
C LYS A 64 -3.19 4.22 -15.26
N LEU A 65 -2.04 4.78 -14.86
CA LEU A 65 -1.81 5.30 -13.52
C LEU A 65 -2.21 6.77 -13.45
N ILE A 66 -3.51 7.02 -13.50
CA ILE A 66 -4.07 8.37 -13.46
C ILE A 66 -4.36 8.79 -12.02
N GLY A 67 -4.23 10.08 -11.73
CA GLY A 67 -4.60 10.66 -10.44
C GLY A 67 -3.64 11.71 -9.94
N ASP A 68 -4.16 12.57 -9.09
CA ASP A 68 -3.47 13.74 -8.53
C ASP A 68 -2.79 13.46 -7.18
N MET A 69 -2.92 12.24 -6.68
CA MET A 69 -2.16 11.73 -5.53
C MET A 69 -1.71 10.31 -5.77
N GLY A 70 -0.61 9.91 -5.12
CA GLY A 70 -0.13 8.54 -5.22
C GLY A 70 1.07 8.28 -4.34
N ILE A 71 1.36 6.99 -4.20
CA ILE A 71 2.54 6.46 -3.49
C ILE A 71 3.28 5.48 -4.39
N GLY A 72 4.59 5.46 -4.24
CA GLY A 72 5.47 4.53 -4.92
C GLY A 72 6.45 3.87 -3.96
N HIS A 73 6.87 2.66 -4.29
CA HIS A 73 7.79 1.87 -3.47
C HIS A 73 8.79 1.13 -4.34
N VAL A 74 10.05 1.06 -3.87
CA VAL A 74 11.08 0.16 -4.37
C VAL A 74 11.53 -0.75 -3.23
N ARG A 75 11.45 -2.06 -3.45
CA ARG A 75 11.70 -3.11 -2.46
C ARG A 75 13.14 -3.56 -2.52
N TYR A 76 13.77 -3.66 -1.36
CA TYR A 76 14.97 -4.45 -1.14
C TYR A 76 14.55 -5.79 -0.53
N PRO A 77 15.01 -6.94 -1.05
CA PRO A 77 14.58 -8.23 -0.51
C PRO A 77 15.03 -8.36 0.94
N THR A 78 14.10 -8.63 1.83
CA THR A 78 14.37 -9.20 3.15
C THR A 78 14.39 -10.71 2.99
N ALA A 79 15.15 -11.42 3.82
CA ALA A 79 15.38 -12.85 3.66
C ALA A 79 14.11 -13.65 3.31
N GLY A 80 14.12 -14.37 2.19
CA GLY A 80 13.20 -15.47 1.95
C GLY A 80 12.49 -15.54 0.62
N SER A 81 11.76 -14.56 0.16
CA SER A 81 11.06 -14.69 -1.12
C SER A 81 11.03 -13.40 -1.93
N SER A 82 11.23 -13.52 -3.25
CA SER A 82 11.01 -12.44 -4.21
C SER A 82 9.68 -12.65 -4.96
N SER A 83 8.61 -12.90 -4.21
CA SER A 83 7.28 -13.03 -4.80
C SER A 83 6.74 -11.66 -5.25
N GLU A 84 6.16 -11.60 -6.45
CA GLU A 84 5.45 -10.41 -6.94
C GLU A 84 4.31 -10.00 -6.01
N ALA A 85 3.72 -10.95 -5.28
CA ALA A 85 2.67 -10.69 -4.30
C ALA A 85 3.14 -9.77 -3.17
N GLU A 86 4.42 -9.85 -2.80
CA GLU A 86 5.03 -9.02 -1.74
C GLU A 86 5.48 -7.63 -2.22
N ALA A 87 5.37 -7.34 -3.52
CA ALA A 87 5.64 -6.00 -4.02
C ALA A 87 4.63 -5.00 -3.43
N GLN A 88 5.13 -3.84 -3.02
CA GLN A 88 4.31 -2.77 -2.45
C GLN A 88 4.04 -1.68 -3.50
N PRO A 89 2.98 -0.87 -3.35
CA PRO A 89 2.04 -0.77 -2.22
C PRO A 89 1.09 -1.96 -2.10
N PHE A 90 0.62 -2.23 -0.87
CA PHE A 90 -0.52 -3.11 -0.59
C PHE A 90 -1.84 -2.32 -0.63
N TYR A 91 -2.95 -3.04 -0.75
CA TYR A 91 -4.29 -2.45 -0.82
C TYR A 91 -5.31 -3.31 -0.08
N VAL A 92 -6.19 -2.65 0.66
CA VAL A 92 -7.43 -3.23 1.19
C VAL A 92 -8.62 -2.33 0.80
N ASN A 93 -9.80 -2.91 0.71
CA ASN A 93 -11.03 -2.23 0.29
C ASN A 93 -12.03 -1.96 1.42
N SER A 94 -11.75 -2.40 2.63
CA SER A 94 -12.64 -2.28 3.79
C SER A 94 -11.87 -1.88 5.04
N PRO A 95 -12.40 -0.94 5.88
CA PRO A 95 -13.67 -0.21 5.76
C PRO A 95 -13.64 0.86 4.66
N TYR A 96 -12.47 1.27 4.23
CA TYR A 96 -12.19 2.17 3.11
C TYR A 96 -11.18 1.54 2.17
N GLY A 97 -11.06 2.07 0.95
CA GLY A 97 -9.90 1.81 0.12
C GLY A 97 -8.65 2.42 0.76
N ILE A 98 -7.70 1.60 1.16
CA ILE A 98 -6.43 2.03 1.75
C ILE A 98 -5.29 1.45 0.92
N ALA A 99 -4.42 2.31 0.38
CA ALA A 99 -3.16 1.91 -0.23
C ALA A 99 -2.02 2.24 0.74
N PHE A 100 -1.11 1.30 0.95
CA PHE A 100 -0.11 1.36 2.01
C PHE A 100 1.25 0.89 1.54
N ALA A 101 2.29 1.61 1.94
CA ALA A 101 3.68 1.22 1.75
C ALA A 101 4.47 1.44 3.04
N HIS A 102 5.36 0.50 3.35
CA HIS A 102 6.10 0.46 4.60
C HIS A 102 7.57 0.10 4.37
N ASN A 103 8.44 0.80 5.06
CA ASN A 103 9.86 0.48 5.17
C ASN A 103 10.18 0.13 6.61
N GLY A 104 10.18 -1.13 6.94
CA GLY A 104 10.46 -1.60 8.28
C GLY A 104 10.41 -3.12 8.35
N ASN A 105 10.39 -3.65 9.56
CA ASN A 105 10.24 -5.06 9.84
C ASN A 105 9.59 -5.23 11.22
N LEU A 106 8.47 -5.95 11.27
CA LEU A 106 7.79 -6.29 12.52
C LEU A 106 8.46 -7.49 13.17
N THR A 107 8.77 -7.39 14.45
CA THR A 107 9.34 -8.49 15.23
C THR A 107 8.30 -9.51 15.69
N ASN A 108 7.02 -9.14 15.70
CA ASN A 108 5.87 -9.92 16.17
C ASN A 108 4.83 -10.19 15.06
N ALA A 109 5.25 -10.23 13.81
CA ALA A 109 4.37 -10.37 12.65
C ALA A 109 3.48 -11.62 12.72
N GLU A 110 4.01 -12.77 13.11
CA GLU A 110 3.26 -14.03 13.21
C GLU A 110 2.14 -13.96 14.26
N SER A 111 2.44 -13.39 15.44
CA SER A 111 1.43 -13.20 16.50
C SER A 111 0.28 -12.31 16.03
N LEU A 112 0.61 -11.19 15.40
CA LEU A 112 -0.36 -10.24 14.87
C LEU A 112 -1.20 -10.84 13.73
N ALA A 113 -0.61 -11.66 12.86
CA ALA A 113 -1.34 -12.35 11.81
C ALA A 113 -2.37 -13.35 12.37
N SER A 114 -1.99 -14.09 13.43
CA SER A 114 -2.90 -15.02 14.13
C SER A 114 -4.06 -14.27 14.77
N GLU A 115 -3.79 -13.17 15.45
CA GLU A 115 -4.80 -12.32 16.07
C GLU A 115 -5.79 -11.74 15.05
N LEU A 116 -5.30 -11.21 13.94
CA LEU A 116 -6.14 -10.73 12.83
C LEU A 116 -7.05 -11.83 12.27
N PHE A 117 -6.54 -13.04 12.13
CA PHE A 117 -7.34 -14.16 11.64
C PHE A 117 -8.43 -14.60 12.64
N GLU A 118 -8.08 -14.68 13.92
CA GLU A 118 -9.00 -15.14 14.97
C GLU A 118 -10.08 -14.11 15.32
N GLN A 119 -9.73 -12.83 15.40
CA GLN A 119 -10.62 -11.78 15.86
C GLN A 119 -11.39 -11.12 14.72
N ASP A 120 -10.72 -10.83 13.61
CA ASP A 120 -11.26 -10.02 12.51
C ASP A 120 -11.60 -10.84 11.27
N LEU A 121 -11.28 -12.14 11.26
CA LEU A 121 -11.46 -13.05 10.11
C LEU A 121 -10.78 -12.52 8.83
N ARG A 122 -9.67 -11.77 8.99
CA ARG A 122 -8.92 -11.22 7.87
C ARG A 122 -7.89 -12.21 7.36
N HIS A 123 -7.93 -12.46 6.08
CA HIS A 123 -6.96 -13.33 5.40
C HIS A 123 -5.75 -12.53 4.93
N ILE A 124 -4.55 -13.04 5.24
CA ILE A 124 -3.26 -12.52 4.79
C ILE A 124 -2.74 -13.42 3.67
N ASN A 125 -2.44 -12.85 2.51
CA ASN A 125 -2.03 -13.60 1.32
C ASN A 125 -0.50 -13.78 1.20
N THR A 126 0.29 -12.98 1.90
CA THR A 126 1.75 -12.97 1.80
C THR A 126 2.40 -13.13 3.16
N ASN A 127 3.70 -13.35 3.17
CA ASN A 127 4.50 -13.33 4.40
C ASN A 127 5.02 -11.92 4.75
N SER A 128 4.48 -10.88 4.09
CA SER A 128 4.92 -9.51 4.33
C SER A 128 4.27 -8.92 5.57
N ASP A 129 5.09 -8.46 6.48
CA ASP A 129 4.67 -7.68 7.65
C ASP A 129 3.90 -6.41 7.28
N SER A 130 4.16 -5.85 6.11
CA SER A 130 3.46 -4.67 5.59
C SER A 130 2.00 -4.96 5.24
N GLU A 131 1.65 -6.18 4.80
CA GLU A 131 0.27 -6.61 4.60
C GLU A 131 -0.45 -6.77 5.94
N ILE A 132 0.24 -7.30 6.95
CA ILE A 132 -0.28 -7.42 8.31
C ILE A 132 -0.58 -6.04 8.89
N LEU A 133 0.38 -5.10 8.83
CA LEU A 133 0.20 -3.72 9.29
C LEU A 133 -0.99 -3.02 8.62
N LEU A 134 -1.14 -3.18 7.31
CA LEU A 134 -2.26 -2.61 6.57
C LEU A 134 -3.60 -3.17 7.07
N ASN A 135 -3.67 -4.46 7.34
CA ASN A 135 -4.89 -5.09 7.84
C ASN A 135 -5.20 -4.68 9.28
N ILE A 136 -4.20 -4.52 10.15
CA ILE A 136 -4.38 -3.96 11.49
C ILE A 136 -4.93 -2.54 11.40
N LEU A 137 -4.32 -1.68 10.61
CA LEU A 137 -4.79 -0.30 10.41
C LEU A 137 -6.25 -0.28 9.93
N ALA A 138 -6.61 -1.16 9.00
CA ALA A 138 -7.97 -1.25 8.48
C ALA A 138 -8.95 -1.75 9.55
N SER A 139 -8.54 -2.66 10.43
CA SER A 139 -9.34 -3.15 11.53
C SER A 139 -9.58 -2.07 12.58
N GLU A 140 -8.54 -1.38 13.02
CA GLU A 140 -8.64 -0.26 13.97
C GLU A 140 -9.58 0.85 13.47
N ILE A 141 -9.48 1.20 12.18
CA ILE A 141 -10.38 2.20 11.57
C ILE A 141 -11.84 1.69 11.58
N ALA A 142 -12.07 0.42 11.35
CA ALA A 142 -13.41 -0.16 11.35
C ALA A 142 -14.03 -0.15 12.77
N GLU A 143 -13.24 -0.48 13.79
CA GLU A 143 -13.68 -0.45 15.18
C GLU A 143 -14.02 0.98 15.65
N GLU A 144 -13.15 1.94 15.35
CA GLU A 144 -13.39 3.34 15.68
C GLU A 144 -14.71 3.86 15.07
N GLN A 145 -15.04 3.42 13.87
CA GLN A 145 -16.31 3.80 13.24
C GLN A 145 -17.54 3.17 13.91
N LYS A 146 -17.46 1.92 14.33
CA LYS A 146 -18.53 1.27 15.08
C LYS A 146 -18.83 2.03 16.38
N HIS A 147 -17.79 2.47 17.07
CA HIS A 147 -17.94 3.28 18.28
C HIS A 147 -18.67 4.60 18.01
N ARG A 148 -18.30 5.34 16.96
CA ARG A 148 -18.94 6.60 16.59
C ARG A 148 -20.42 6.45 16.19
N ILE A 149 -20.77 5.36 15.51
CA ILE A 149 -22.16 5.06 15.13
C ILE A 149 -22.98 4.79 16.40
N ASN A 150 -22.49 3.97 17.31
CA ASN A 150 -23.17 3.65 18.57
C ASN A 150 -23.39 4.86 19.46
N GLU A 151 -22.41 5.78 19.55
CA GLU A 151 -22.55 7.05 20.30
C GLU A 151 -23.63 7.96 19.70
N ASN A 152 -23.70 8.06 18.39
CA ASN A 152 -24.71 8.87 17.70
C ASN A 152 -26.13 8.29 17.85
N ASP A 153 -26.29 6.98 17.86
CA ASP A 153 -27.57 6.31 18.07
C ASP A 153 -28.09 6.52 19.50
N ILE A 154 -27.21 6.62 20.49
CA ILE A 154 -27.58 6.94 21.89
C ILE A 154 -28.05 8.39 22.04
N LEU A 155 -27.52 9.31 21.25
CA LEU A 155 -27.90 10.72 21.29
C LEU A 155 -29.20 11.04 20.53
N MET A 156 -29.73 10.08 19.77
CA MET A 156 -30.98 10.22 18.99
C MET A 156 -32.19 9.55 19.69
N GLN A 157 -32.02 8.95 20.85
CA GLN A 157 -33.09 8.45 21.76
C GLN A 157 -33.37 9.43 22.87
#